data_a72ca7672f1ef573b78d35ad948d2d87
#
_entry.id   a72ca7672f1ef573b78d35ad948d2d87
#
_cell.length_a   1.000
_cell.length_b   1.000
_cell.length_c   1.000
_cell.angle_alpha   90.00
_cell.angle_beta   90.00
_cell.angle_gamma   90.00
#
_symmetry.space_group_name_H-M   'P 1'
#
loop_
_entity.id
_entity.type
_entity.pdbx_description
1 polymer ?
#
loop_
_entity_poly.entity_id
_entity_poly.type
_entity_poly.pdbx_seq_one_letter_code
_entity_poly.pdbx_strand_id
1 'polypeptide(L)'
;MAQPQKRFKAGSCEAAVFENEINRDGQTVLVKKVSIQKRYKDKDDEWKSTHSLDKNDIPKMMLALSKAYEYVTLREDEVAVEEL
;
A
#
# COMPACT_ATOMS: atom_id res chain seq x y z
N MET A 1 -4.88 -14.15 10.11
CA MET A 1 -5.10 -13.34 8.93
C MET A 1 -4.28 -12.06 9.00
N ALA A 2 -3.55 -11.77 7.95
CA ALA A 2 -2.66 -10.62 7.98
C ALA A 2 -3.44 -9.34 7.84
N GLN A 3 -3.03 -8.34 8.58
CA GLN A 3 -3.61 -7.02 8.47
C GLN A 3 -2.57 -6.08 7.90
N PRO A 4 -3.00 -5.07 7.15
CA PRO A 4 -2.03 -4.15 6.59
C PRO A 4 -1.36 -3.34 7.68
N GLN A 5 -0.07 -3.12 7.50
CA GLN A 5 0.69 -2.22 8.33
C GLN A 5 0.26 -0.78 8.12
N LYS A 6 -0.09 -0.46 6.90
CA LYS A 6 -0.38 0.90 6.52
C LYS A 6 -1.27 0.89 5.30
N ARG A 7 -2.16 1.85 5.21
CA ARG A 7 -3.01 2.03 4.03
C ARG A 7 -2.90 3.46 3.56
N PHE A 8 -2.80 3.61 2.26
CA PHE A 8 -2.79 4.92 1.63
C PHE A 8 -3.97 4.98 0.68
N LYS A 9 -4.84 5.93 0.90
CA LYS A 9 -6.05 6.05 0.12
C LYS A 9 -6.09 7.38 -0.61
N ALA A 10 -6.50 7.33 -1.86
CA ALA A 10 -6.72 8.51 -2.65
C ALA A 10 -8.06 8.32 -3.36
N GLY A 11 -9.09 8.99 -2.85
CA GLY A 11 -10.43 8.74 -3.34
C GLY A 11 -10.85 7.31 -3.03
N SER A 12 -11.27 6.58 -4.04
CA SER A 12 -11.67 5.19 -3.87
C SER A 12 -10.51 4.23 -4.09
N CYS A 13 -9.34 4.74 -4.42
CA CYS A 13 -8.16 3.91 -4.67
C CYS A 13 -7.36 3.73 -3.40
N GLU A 14 -6.81 2.54 -3.23
CA GLU A 14 -6.11 2.21 -2.00
C GLU A 14 -4.88 1.38 -2.31
N ALA A 15 -3.78 1.68 -1.62
CA ALA A 15 -2.60 0.85 -1.62
C ALA A 15 -2.33 0.46 -0.17
N ALA A 16 -2.34 -0.83 0.10
CA ALA A 16 -2.17 -1.36 1.45
C ALA A 16 -0.85 -2.09 1.55
N VAL A 17 -0.10 -1.78 2.59
CA VAL A 17 1.23 -2.37 2.79
C VAL A 17 1.12 -3.48 3.83
N PHE A 18 1.65 -4.64 3.47
CA PHE A 18 1.68 -5.80 4.34
C PHE A 18 3.12 -6.20 4.58
N GLU A 19 3.38 -6.72 5.76
CA GLU A 19 4.69 -7.26 6.08
C GLU A 19 4.53 -8.73 6.38
N ASN A 20 5.31 -9.55 5.71
CA ASN A 20 5.27 -11.00 5.90
C ASN A 20 6.64 -11.51 6.27
N GLU A 21 6.66 -12.58 7.06
CA GLU A 21 7.89 -13.29 7.37
C GLU A 21 8.03 -14.45 6.42
N ILE A 22 9.19 -14.59 5.85
CA ILE A 22 9.50 -15.78 5.07
C ILE A 22 10.77 -16.40 5.59
N ASN A 23 10.87 -17.71 5.45
CA ASN A 23 12.05 -18.44 5.86
C ASN A 23 12.91 -18.68 4.64
N ARG A 24 14.12 -18.16 4.68
CA ARG A 24 15.05 -18.33 3.56
C ARG A 24 16.37 -18.81 4.13
N ASP A 25 16.76 -20.03 3.72
CA ASP A 25 18.03 -20.63 4.14
C ASP A 25 18.16 -20.63 5.66
N GLY A 26 17.08 -20.96 6.35
CA GLY A 26 17.10 -21.06 7.79
C GLY A 26 17.01 -19.77 8.53
N GLN A 27 16.85 -18.66 7.81
CA GLN A 27 16.73 -17.35 8.42
C GLN A 27 15.37 -16.76 8.13
N THR A 28 14.84 -16.05 9.13
CA THR A 28 13.58 -15.33 8.96
C THR A 28 13.88 -13.99 8.33
N VAL A 29 13.21 -13.72 7.22
CA VAL A 29 13.36 -12.46 6.48
C VAL A 29 12.02 -11.80 6.41
N LEU A 30 11.99 -10.49 6.67
CA LEU A 30 10.76 -9.72 6.55
C LEU A 30 10.69 -9.13 5.16
N VAL A 31 9.55 -9.36 4.50
CA VAL A 31 9.33 -8.80 3.17
C VAL A 31 8.06 -7.98 3.21
N LYS A 32 8.05 -6.89 2.48
CA LYS A 32 6.90 -6.02 2.40
C LYS A 32 6.26 -6.16 1.03
N LYS A 33 4.95 -6.16 1.02
CA LYS A 33 4.18 -6.26 -0.20
C LYS A 33 3.11 -5.19 -0.20
N VAL A 34 2.74 -4.75 -1.38
CA VAL A 34 1.72 -3.74 -1.53
C VAL A 34 0.59 -4.31 -2.37
N SER A 35 -0.61 -4.24 -1.82
CA SER A 35 -1.82 -4.66 -2.51
C SER A 35 -2.58 -3.42 -2.94
N ILE A 36 -3.12 -3.43 -4.14
CA ILE A 36 -3.89 -2.29 -4.61
C ILE A 36 -5.31 -2.72 -4.91
N GLN A 37 -6.25 -1.83 -4.67
CA GLN A 37 -7.63 -2.08 -4.98
C GLN A 37 -8.37 -0.76 -5.10
N LYS A 38 -9.48 -0.81 -5.81
CA LYS A 38 -10.42 0.28 -5.88
C LYS A 38 -11.73 -0.22 -5.30
N ARG A 39 -12.33 0.59 -4.45
CA ARG A 39 -13.63 0.26 -3.89
C ARG A 39 -14.69 1.06 -4.61
N TYR A 40 -15.83 0.43 -4.85
CA TYR A 40 -16.90 1.08 -5.54
C TYR A 40 -18.23 0.51 -5.04
N LYS A 41 -19.27 1.27 -5.25
CA LYS A 41 -20.63 0.86 -4.92
C LYS A 41 -21.31 0.37 -6.19
N ASP A 42 -21.85 -0.84 -6.13
CA ASP A 42 -22.53 -1.36 -7.30
C ASP A 42 -23.97 -0.85 -7.34
N LYS A 43 -24.72 -1.31 -8.32
CA LYS A 43 -26.08 -0.84 -8.50
C LYS A 43 -27.02 -1.31 -7.40
N ASP A 44 -26.62 -2.31 -6.63
CA ASP A 44 -27.39 -2.77 -5.48
C ASP A 44 -26.97 -2.07 -4.21
N ASP A 45 -26.19 -1.01 -4.34
CA ASP A 45 -25.74 -0.20 -3.21
C ASP A 45 -24.81 -0.97 -2.29
N GLU A 46 -24.13 -1.98 -2.80
CA GLU A 46 -23.18 -2.76 -2.04
C GLU A 46 -21.75 -2.38 -2.40
N TRP A 47 -20.89 -2.34 -1.39
CA TRP A 47 -19.49 -2.03 -1.60
C TRP A 47 -18.75 -3.24 -2.13
N LYS A 48 -17.99 -3.02 -3.19
CA LYS A 48 -17.19 -4.07 -3.81
C LYS A 48 -15.80 -3.55 -4.12
N SER A 49 -14.90 -4.46 -4.40
CA SER A 49 -13.52 -4.14 -4.73
C SER A 49 -13.18 -4.66 -6.10
N THR A 50 -12.28 -3.95 -6.77
CA THR A 50 -11.80 -4.36 -8.07
C THR A 50 -10.36 -3.91 -8.23
N HIS A 51 -9.65 -4.59 -9.12
CA HIS A 51 -8.29 -4.17 -9.49
C HIS A 51 -8.30 -3.42 -10.81
N SER A 52 -9.45 -3.25 -11.42
CA SER A 52 -9.57 -2.50 -12.68
C SER A 52 -9.78 -1.03 -12.36
N LEU A 53 -9.09 -0.18 -13.07
CA LEU A 53 -9.13 1.26 -12.83
C LEU A 53 -9.67 1.97 -14.06
N ASP A 54 -10.55 2.95 -13.82
CA ASP A 54 -10.93 3.86 -14.88
C ASP A 54 -9.81 4.86 -15.08
N LYS A 55 -9.83 5.53 -16.22
CA LYS A 55 -8.74 6.46 -16.51
C LYS A 55 -8.62 7.55 -15.46
N ASN A 56 -9.73 7.96 -14.87
CA ASN A 56 -9.67 9.00 -13.84
C ASN A 56 -9.14 8.49 -12.52
N ASP A 57 -9.09 7.18 -12.35
CA ASP A 57 -8.51 6.58 -11.15
C ASP A 57 -7.00 6.49 -11.20
N ILE A 58 -6.43 6.55 -12.40
CA ILE A 58 -5.01 6.31 -12.57
C ILE A 58 -4.16 7.27 -11.75
N PRO A 59 -4.37 8.60 -11.84
CA PRO A 59 -3.53 9.48 -11.02
C PRO A 59 -3.74 9.28 -9.53
N LYS A 60 -4.94 8.89 -9.13
CA LYS A 60 -5.20 8.64 -7.71
C LYS A 60 -4.42 7.42 -7.23
N MET A 61 -4.45 6.35 -8.02
CA MET A 61 -3.70 5.16 -7.65
C MET A 61 -2.20 5.43 -7.70
N MET A 62 -1.76 6.25 -8.64
CA MET A 62 -0.34 6.61 -8.70
C MET A 62 0.09 7.32 -7.43
N LEU A 63 -0.74 8.21 -6.92
CA LEU A 63 -0.43 8.89 -5.67
C LEU A 63 -0.38 7.90 -4.50
N ALA A 64 -1.38 7.03 -4.40
CA ALA A 64 -1.40 6.05 -3.32
C ALA A 64 -0.19 5.13 -3.39
N LEU A 65 0.16 4.67 -4.59
CA LEU A 65 1.32 3.82 -4.77
C LEU A 65 2.61 4.55 -4.45
N SER A 66 2.69 5.82 -4.81
CA SER A 66 3.88 6.62 -4.53
C SER A 66 4.12 6.68 -3.01
N LYS A 67 3.05 6.88 -2.25
CA LYS A 67 3.19 6.94 -0.80
C LYS A 67 3.54 5.57 -0.22
N ALA A 68 2.96 4.51 -0.76
CA ALA A 68 3.30 3.17 -0.33
C ALA A 68 4.76 2.87 -0.62
N TYR A 69 5.25 3.29 -1.78
CA TYR A 69 6.64 3.08 -2.15
C TYR A 69 7.57 3.82 -1.19
N GLU A 70 7.23 5.05 -0.86
CA GLU A 70 8.01 5.79 0.13
C GLU A 70 8.05 5.05 1.46
N TYR A 71 6.91 4.57 1.88
CA TYR A 71 6.80 3.91 3.17
C TYR A 71 7.66 2.65 3.24
N VAL A 72 7.69 1.85 2.18
CA VAL A 72 8.44 0.60 2.21
C VAL A 72 9.91 0.79 1.86
N THR A 73 10.27 1.93 1.30
CA THR A 73 11.61 2.16 0.79
C THR A 73 12.43 3.08 1.67
N LEU A 74 11.81 4.15 2.15
CA LEU A 74 12.55 5.14 2.93
C LEU A 74 12.79 4.65 4.34
N ARG A 75 13.95 4.97 4.86
CA ARG A 75 14.28 4.70 6.25
C ARG A 75 14.31 6.03 6.97
N GLU A 76 13.68 6.03 8.12
CA GLU A 76 13.77 7.20 8.96
C GLU A 76 15.04 7.10 9.76
N ASP A 77 15.83 8.15 9.70
CA ASP A 77 17.12 8.18 10.37
C ASP A 77 17.12 9.40 11.25
N GLU A 78 17.05 9.18 12.53
CA GLU A 78 16.97 10.29 13.46
C GLU A 78 18.23 11.13 13.44
N VAL A 79 19.34 10.50 13.17
CA VAL A 79 20.59 11.23 13.14
C VAL A 79 20.62 12.19 11.98
N ALA A 80 20.04 11.80 10.87
CA ALA A 80 20.04 12.63 9.67
C ALA A 80 19.36 13.95 9.92
N VAL A 81 18.60 14.01 10.92
CA VAL A 81 17.85 15.20 11.20
C VAL A 81 18.74 16.34 11.56
N GLU A 82 19.86 16.01 12.10
CA GLU A 82 20.66 17.03 12.46
C GLU A 82 21.29 17.72 11.42
N GLU A 83 21.09 17.76 10.81
CA GLU A 83 21.48 18.55 10.30
C GLU A 83 21.49 19.27 9.93
N LEU A 84 21.46 19.49 9.82
CA LEU A 84 21.55 20.25 9.57
C LEU A 84 21.63 20.95 9.57
#